data_524267fb9bccb3dbfd7007b1a20ebc4b
#
_entry.id   524267fb9bccb3dbfd7007b1a20ebc4b
#
_cell.length_a   1.000
_cell.length_b   1.000
_cell.length_c   1.000
_cell.angle_alpha   90.00
_cell.angle_beta   90.00
_cell.angle_gamma   90.00
#
_symmetry.space_group_name_H-M   'P 1'
#
loop_
_entity.id
_entity.type
_entity.pdbx_description
1 polymer ?
#
loop_
_entity_poly.entity_id
_entity_poly.type
_entity_poly.pdbx_seq_one_letter_code
_entity_poly.pdbx_strand_id
1 'polypeptide(L)'
;MEKLNKFTKIFKKIYYETFIESFKNKLAYNFPSDYYRWDLIEYLINKNNYSDYLEIGCDKDQLFSKINIKNKIGVDPVSGGNVRKTSDDFFKENNNKFDIIFIDGLHTYEQVKKDILNSVDCLNDNGIILVHDCMPDSLSKQAVPRYRMIWNGDVWKAIVDLRQNENLEIFTCEMDQGIGVIKKNKNSSILNLKKPINKLKFKDYFHNYKEYLRVIGVEELKKII
;
A
#
# COMPACT_ATOMS: atom_id res chain seq x y z
N MET A 1 12.89 -2.51 -11.29
CA MET A 1 12.00 -1.51 -11.95
C MET A 1 12.50 -1.16 -13.36
N GLU A 2 11.59 -1.00 -14.35
CA GLU A 2 11.93 -0.59 -15.72
C GLU A 2 12.60 0.79 -15.74
N LYS A 3 13.76 0.92 -16.41
CA LYS A 3 14.44 2.21 -16.60
C LYS A 3 13.63 3.06 -17.60
N LEU A 4 12.94 4.07 -17.09
CA LEU A 4 12.18 5.01 -17.91
C LEU A 4 13.13 5.99 -18.63
N ASN A 5 13.39 5.80 -19.93
CA ASN A 5 14.08 6.81 -20.73
C ASN A 5 13.15 8.02 -21.04
N LYS A 6 13.72 9.11 -21.56
CA LYS A 6 12.99 10.37 -21.80
C LYS A 6 11.84 10.18 -22.81
N PHE A 7 12.05 9.43 -23.87
CA PHE A 7 11.02 9.17 -24.89
C PHE A 7 9.87 8.32 -24.37
N THR A 8 10.18 7.26 -23.66
CA THR A 8 9.15 6.40 -23.02
C THR A 8 8.29 7.18 -22.03
N LYS A 9 8.89 8.09 -21.23
CA LYS A 9 8.13 8.97 -20.31
C LYS A 9 7.15 9.86 -21.05
N ILE A 10 7.60 10.52 -22.11
CA ILE A 10 6.77 11.46 -22.91
C ILE A 10 5.64 10.68 -23.58
N PHE A 11 5.94 9.56 -24.23
CA PHE A 11 4.93 8.73 -24.90
C PHE A 11 3.88 8.21 -23.90
N LYS A 12 4.29 7.60 -22.80
CA LYS A 12 3.38 7.10 -21.74
C LYS A 12 2.52 8.23 -21.16
N LYS A 13 3.11 9.45 -20.97
CA LYS A 13 2.37 10.63 -20.50
C LYS A 13 1.28 11.04 -21.50
N ILE A 14 1.64 11.21 -22.77
CA ILE A 14 0.69 11.60 -23.83
C ILE A 14 -0.42 10.57 -23.93
N TYR A 15 -0.06 9.29 -24.01
CA TYR A 15 -1.03 8.20 -24.04
C TYR A 15 -2.00 8.27 -22.85
N TYR A 16 -1.47 8.40 -21.63
CA TYR A 16 -2.28 8.42 -20.42
C TYR A 16 -3.23 9.62 -20.39
N GLU A 17 -2.68 10.84 -20.61
CA GLU A 17 -3.44 12.08 -20.53
C GLU A 17 -4.45 12.27 -21.67
N THR A 18 -4.25 11.58 -22.81
CA THR A 18 -5.15 11.64 -23.96
C THR A 18 -6.25 10.57 -23.90
N PHE A 19 -5.89 9.33 -23.57
CA PHE A 19 -6.80 8.19 -23.71
C PHE A 19 -7.35 7.64 -22.39
N ILE A 20 -6.66 7.87 -21.28
CA ILE A 20 -7.08 7.31 -19.98
C ILE A 20 -7.75 8.37 -19.12
N GLU A 21 -7.02 9.44 -18.78
CA GLU A 21 -7.55 10.52 -17.94
C GLU A 21 -6.72 11.79 -18.05
N SER A 22 -7.39 12.95 -18.12
CA SER A 22 -6.76 14.27 -17.99
C SER A 22 -7.35 15.01 -16.80
N PHE A 23 -6.51 15.28 -15.79
CA PHE A 23 -6.88 16.01 -14.57
C PHE A 23 -5.67 16.76 -14.01
N LYS A 24 -5.82 18.05 -13.69
CA LYS A 24 -4.69 18.93 -13.34
C LYS A 24 -4.58 19.24 -11.85
N ASN A 25 -5.68 19.14 -11.10
CA ASN A 25 -5.68 19.46 -9.69
C ASN A 25 -4.84 18.46 -8.89
N LYS A 26 -4.26 18.96 -7.79
CA LYS A 26 -3.46 18.15 -6.87
C LYS A 26 -4.02 18.25 -5.47
N LEU A 27 -3.79 17.20 -4.69
CA LEU A 27 -4.06 17.19 -3.27
C LEU A 27 -2.82 17.68 -2.50
N ALA A 28 -3.07 18.31 -1.36
CA ALA A 28 -2.05 18.61 -0.37
C ALA A 28 -2.37 17.80 0.89
N TYR A 29 -1.41 17.03 1.37
CA TYR A 29 -1.51 16.21 2.56
C TYR A 29 -0.66 16.78 3.68
N ASN A 30 -1.08 16.58 4.93
CA ASN A 30 -0.34 17.00 6.12
C ASN A 30 0.44 15.83 6.71
N PHE A 31 1.34 15.22 5.91
CA PHE A 31 2.19 14.16 6.43
C PHE A 31 3.14 14.68 7.50
N PRO A 32 3.27 13.98 8.65
CA PRO A 32 4.32 14.30 9.63
C PRO A 32 5.70 14.27 8.98
N SER A 33 6.55 15.22 9.32
CA SER A 33 7.91 15.33 8.77
C SER A 33 8.95 14.46 9.50
N ASP A 34 8.61 13.99 10.68
CA ASP A 34 9.49 13.31 11.64
C ASP A 34 8.95 11.94 12.10
N TYR A 35 7.94 11.39 11.41
CA TYR A 35 7.36 10.08 11.70
C TYR A 35 7.13 9.30 10.40
N TYR A 36 7.84 8.19 10.24
CA TYR A 36 7.90 7.42 9.02
C TYR A 36 7.37 5.99 9.21
N ARG A 37 7.25 5.23 8.13
CA ARG A 37 6.77 3.83 8.16
C ARG A 37 7.54 2.93 9.11
N TRP A 38 8.85 3.11 9.26
CA TRP A 38 9.63 2.32 10.22
C TRP A 38 9.28 2.63 11.68
N ASP A 39 9.00 3.90 12.01
CA ASP A 39 8.59 4.28 13.37
C ASP A 39 7.22 3.68 13.72
N LEU A 40 6.30 3.65 12.75
CA LEU A 40 5.00 3.00 12.92
C LEU A 40 5.16 1.49 13.11
N ILE A 41 5.97 0.83 12.28
CA ILE A 41 6.19 -0.62 12.37
C ILE A 41 6.82 -0.99 13.70
N GLU A 42 7.86 -0.27 14.16
CA GLU A 42 8.49 -0.50 15.46
C GLU A 42 7.52 -0.24 16.62
N TYR A 43 6.71 0.80 16.54
CA TYR A 43 5.65 1.05 17.52
C TYR A 43 4.68 -0.13 17.62
N LEU A 44 4.22 -0.67 16.49
CA LEU A 44 3.31 -1.81 16.44
C LEU A 44 3.94 -3.10 16.97
N ILE A 45 5.19 -3.37 16.62
CA ILE A 45 5.95 -4.52 17.11
C ILE A 45 6.03 -4.48 18.64
N ASN A 46 6.43 -3.34 19.20
CA ASN A 46 6.60 -3.18 20.64
C ASN A 46 5.27 -3.23 21.40
N LYS A 47 4.24 -2.54 20.88
CA LYS A 47 2.91 -2.49 21.50
C LYS A 47 2.23 -3.84 21.59
N ASN A 48 2.35 -4.65 20.53
CA ASN A 48 1.64 -5.92 20.42
C ASN A 48 2.53 -7.15 20.69
N ASN A 49 3.82 -6.95 21.02
CA ASN A 49 4.82 -8.02 21.19
C ASN A 49 4.91 -8.93 19.94
N TYR A 50 4.89 -8.34 18.76
CA TYR A 50 5.02 -9.10 17.51
C TYR A 50 6.42 -9.69 17.34
N SER A 51 6.50 -10.88 16.74
CA SER A 51 7.74 -11.64 16.55
C SER A 51 8.05 -11.99 15.09
N ASP A 52 7.06 -11.95 14.22
CA ASP A 52 7.14 -12.45 12.85
C ASP A 52 6.73 -11.38 11.83
N TYR A 53 7.70 -10.91 11.03
CA TYR A 53 7.57 -9.83 10.06
C TYR A 53 7.77 -10.32 8.63
N LEU A 54 6.91 -9.87 7.72
CA LEU A 54 7.06 -10.04 6.28
C LEU A 54 7.10 -8.68 5.59
N GLU A 55 8.06 -8.49 4.68
CA GLU A 55 8.11 -7.35 3.77
C GLU A 55 8.05 -7.82 2.32
N ILE A 56 7.09 -7.31 1.56
CA ILE A 56 6.95 -7.52 0.12
C ILE A 56 7.43 -6.25 -0.60
N GLY A 57 8.53 -6.35 -1.34
CA GLY A 57 9.16 -5.23 -2.02
C GLY A 57 10.20 -4.52 -1.15
N CYS A 58 11.40 -5.07 -1.05
CA CYS A 58 12.48 -4.55 -0.19
C CYS A 58 13.40 -3.53 -0.90
N ASP A 59 13.48 -3.58 -2.25
CA ASP A 59 14.37 -2.74 -3.08
C ASP A 59 15.80 -2.67 -2.51
N LYS A 60 16.19 -1.56 -1.88
CA LYS A 60 17.52 -1.32 -1.30
C LYS A 60 17.59 -1.55 0.21
N ASP A 61 16.67 -2.28 0.78
CA ASP A 61 16.60 -2.57 2.23
C ASP A 61 16.44 -1.33 3.14
N GLN A 62 15.95 -0.22 2.61
CA GLN A 62 15.81 0.99 3.41
C GLN A 62 14.90 0.82 4.63
N LEU A 63 13.86 0.00 4.50
CA LEU A 63 12.99 -0.37 5.59
C LEU A 63 13.46 -1.67 6.24
N PHE A 64 13.64 -2.75 5.47
CA PHE A 64 13.97 -4.08 5.97
C PHE A 64 15.17 -4.10 6.92
N SER A 65 16.22 -3.32 6.62
CA SER A 65 17.39 -3.23 7.49
C SER A 65 17.13 -2.56 8.84
N LYS A 66 16.16 -1.64 8.90
CA LYS A 66 15.84 -0.89 10.12
C LYS A 66 14.97 -1.67 11.10
N ILE A 67 14.15 -2.59 10.62
CA ILE A 67 13.20 -3.31 11.48
C ILE A 67 13.95 -4.32 12.35
N ASN A 68 13.89 -4.10 13.67
CA ASN A 68 14.45 -4.98 14.67
C ASN A 68 13.37 -5.91 15.22
N ILE A 69 13.29 -7.14 14.69
CA ILE A 69 12.32 -8.16 15.08
C ILE A 69 12.98 -9.54 15.03
N LYS A 70 12.48 -10.49 15.84
CA LYS A 70 13.07 -11.82 15.98
C LYS A 70 13.13 -12.60 14.67
N ASN A 71 12.01 -12.67 13.96
CA ASN A 71 11.90 -13.39 12.70
C ASN A 71 11.47 -12.42 11.61
N LYS A 72 12.26 -12.26 10.55
CA LYS A 72 11.89 -11.42 9.42
C LYS A 72 12.20 -12.04 8.07
N ILE A 73 11.23 -11.95 7.18
CA ILE A 73 11.34 -12.35 5.78
C ILE A 73 11.10 -11.11 4.92
N GLY A 74 12.03 -10.83 4.03
CA GLY A 74 11.93 -9.78 3.02
C GLY A 74 11.97 -10.39 1.63
N VAL A 75 10.94 -10.15 0.83
CA VAL A 75 10.75 -10.74 -0.50
C VAL A 75 10.89 -9.66 -1.56
N ASP A 76 11.85 -9.83 -2.47
CA ASP A 76 12.00 -8.96 -3.64
C ASP A 76 12.62 -9.75 -4.81
N PRO A 77 12.09 -9.65 -6.04
CA PRO A 77 12.62 -10.41 -7.18
C PRO A 77 13.99 -9.92 -7.69
N VAL A 78 14.38 -8.68 -7.34
CA VAL A 78 15.56 -8.01 -7.91
C VAL A 78 16.64 -7.76 -6.88
N SER A 79 16.30 -7.13 -5.74
CA SER A 79 17.28 -6.64 -4.77
C SER A 79 16.69 -6.55 -3.37
N GLY A 80 17.55 -6.48 -2.33
CA GLY A 80 17.12 -6.41 -0.93
C GLY A 80 16.42 -7.67 -0.44
N GLY A 81 16.02 -7.67 0.82
CA GLY A 81 15.42 -8.82 1.48
C GLY A 81 16.33 -10.04 1.57
N ASN A 82 15.79 -11.12 2.10
CA ASN A 82 16.47 -12.40 2.22
C ASN A 82 15.84 -13.53 1.38
N VAL A 83 14.76 -13.23 0.63
CA VAL A 83 14.12 -14.18 -0.30
C VAL A 83 14.01 -13.57 -1.69
N ARG A 84 14.69 -14.19 -2.69
CA ARG A 84 14.76 -13.72 -4.07
C ARG A 84 13.66 -14.36 -4.92
N LYS A 85 12.43 -13.85 -4.79
CA LYS A 85 11.21 -14.32 -5.50
C LYS A 85 10.29 -13.15 -5.80
N THR A 86 9.34 -13.38 -6.75
CA THR A 86 8.15 -12.53 -6.84
C THR A 86 7.25 -12.78 -5.62
N SER A 87 6.37 -11.84 -5.29
CA SER A 87 5.37 -12.06 -4.23
C SER A 87 4.48 -13.25 -4.54
N ASP A 88 4.09 -13.43 -5.81
CA ASP A 88 3.29 -14.56 -6.27
C ASP A 88 3.94 -15.92 -5.99
N ASP A 89 5.24 -16.07 -6.35
CA ASP A 89 5.98 -17.31 -6.13
C ASP A 89 6.21 -17.54 -4.63
N PHE A 90 6.47 -16.47 -3.87
CA PHE A 90 6.63 -16.57 -2.43
C PHE A 90 5.34 -17.07 -1.76
N PHE A 91 4.21 -16.41 -2.00
CA PHE A 91 2.95 -16.80 -1.35
C PHE A 91 2.47 -18.19 -1.74
N LYS A 92 2.75 -18.64 -2.97
CA LYS A 92 2.44 -20.00 -3.43
C LYS A 92 3.14 -21.10 -2.62
N GLU A 93 4.36 -20.82 -2.14
CA GLU A 93 5.20 -21.77 -1.42
C GLU A 93 5.22 -21.53 0.10
N ASN A 94 4.67 -20.40 0.56
CA ASN A 94 4.73 -19.99 1.96
C ASN A 94 3.81 -20.81 2.85
N ASN A 95 4.38 -21.34 3.92
CA ASN A 95 3.64 -22.04 4.99
C ASN A 95 3.73 -21.31 6.34
N ASN A 96 4.43 -20.16 6.40
CA ASN A 96 4.58 -19.39 7.62
C ASN A 96 3.39 -18.47 7.84
N LYS A 97 3.17 -18.09 9.09
CA LYS A 97 2.27 -17.01 9.50
C LYS A 97 3.07 -15.83 10.01
N PHE A 98 2.48 -14.64 9.92
CA PHE A 98 3.13 -13.39 10.29
C PHE A 98 2.23 -12.56 11.20
N ASP A 99 2.85 -11.80 12.10
CA ASP A 99 2.14 -10.84 12.96
C ASP A 99 1.97 -9.49 12.27
N ILE A 100 2.99 -9.08 11.52
CA ILE A 100 2.97 -7.81 10.80
C ILE A 100 3.54 -8.01 9.38
N ILE A 101 2.78 -7.54 8.39
CA ILE A 101 3.14 -7.65 6.97
C ILE A 101 3.17 -6.24 6.38
N PHE A 102 4.26 -5.87 5.70
CA PHE A 102 4.39 -4.62 4.99
C PHE A 102 4.46 -4.87 3.48
N ILE A 103 3.61 -4.19 2.70
CA ILE A 103 3.50 -4.33 1.26
C ILE A 103 3.92 -3.03 0.58
N ASP A 104 5.03 -3.07 -0.17
CA ASP A 104 5.59 -1.97 -0.98
C ASP A 104 6.19 -2.53 -2.31
N GLY A 105 5.50 -3.49 -2.91
CA GLY A 105 5.96 -4.21 -4.10
C GLY A 105 5.64 -3.50 -5.42
N LEU A 106 4.90 -4.16 -6.33
CA LEU A 106 4.47 -3.57 -7.59
C LEU A 106 3.20 -2.72 -7.38
N HIS A 107 3.30 -1.41 -7.60
CA HIS A 107 2.25 -0.43 -7.30
C HIS A 107 1.13 -0.40 -8.36
N THR A 108 0.58 -1.56 -8.71
CA THR A 108 -0.62 -1.67 -9.54
C THR A 108 -1.77 -2.24 -8.72
N TYR A 109 -2.98 -1.74 -8.94
CA TYR A 109 -4.19 -2.20 -8.26
C TYR A 109 -4.29 -3.73 -8.19
N GLU A 110 -4.11 -4.40 -9.33
CA GLU A 110 -4.27 -5.86 -9.43
C GLU A 110 -3.26 -6.61 -8.56
N GLN A 111 -1.97 -6.22 -8.61
CA GLN A 111 -0.94 -6.89 -7.83
C GLN A 111 -1.07 -6.59 -6.34
N VAL A 112 -1.29 -5.33 -5.97
CA VAL A 112 -1.45 -4.96 -4.55
C VAL A 112 -2.66 -5.65 -3.92
N LYS A 113 -3.80 -5.71 -4.64
CA LYS A 113 -4.98 -6.45 -4.17
C LYS A 113 -4.65 -7.92 -3.93
N LYS A 114 -3.93 -8.55 -4.86
CA LYS A 114 -3.52 -9.95 -4.74
C LYS A 114 -2.56 -10.16 -3.55
N ASP A 115 -1.57 -9.27 -3.39
CA ASP A 115 -0.63 -9.33 -2.28
C ASP A 115 -1.35 -9.15 -0.93
N ILE A 116 -2.33 -8.25 -0.84
CA ILE A 116 -3.15 -8.09 0.37
C ILE A 116 -3.94 -9.35 0.68
N LEU A 117 -4.64 -9.95 -0.29
CA LEU A 117 -5.44 -11.16 -0.07
C LEU A 117 -4.58 -12.34 0.36
N ASN A 118 -3.45 -12.57 -0.32
CA ASN A 118 -2.48 -13.59 0.09
C ASN A 118 -1.91 -13.32 1.50
N SER A 119 -1.69 -12.05 1.84
CA SER A 119 -1.24 -11.65 3.19
C SER A 119 -2.31 -11.92 4.25
N VAL A 120 -3.59 -11.70 3.96
CA VAL A 120 -4.70 -12.07 4.86
C VAL A 120 -4.69 -13.56 5.18
N ASP A 121 -4.39 -14.42 4.19
CA ASP A 121 -4.34 -15.87 4.38
C ASP A 121 -3.20 -16.32 5.30
N CYS A 122 -2.07 -15.60 5.30
CA CYS A 122 -0.92 -15.92 6.16
C CYS A 122 -0.74 -14.98 7.36
N LEU A 123 -1.71 -14.10 7.64
CA LEU A 123 -1.71 -13.24 8.83
C LEU A 123 -2.18 -14.01 10.06
N ASN A 124 -1.50 -13.82 11.20
CA ASN A 124 -1.97 -14.27 12.51
C ASN A 124 -3.25 -13.52 12.93
N ASP A 125 -4.05 -14.08 13.85
CA ASP A 125 -5.37 -13.56 14.19
C ASP A 125 -5.34 -12.09 14.70
N ASN A 126 -4.35 -11.72 15.49
CA ASN A 126 -4.16 -10.35 15.99
C ASN A 126 -3.17 -9.55 15.15
N GLY A 127 -2.81 -10.07 13.98
CA GLY A 127 -1.84 -9.43 13.10
C GLY A 127 -2.38 -8.20 12.37
N ILE A 128 -1.46 -7.51 11.70
CA ILE A 128 -1.76 -6.30 10.94
C ILE A 128 -1.03 -6.30 9.59
N ILE A 129 -1.70 -5.85 8.54
CA ILE A 129 -1.09 -5.61 7.24
C ILE A 129 -0.99 -4.09 7.02
N LEU A 130 0.16 -3.63 6.59
CA LEU A 130 0.43 -2.25 6.20
C LEU A 130 0.73 -2.19 4.70
N VAL A 131 0.13 -1.25 4.01
CA VAL A 131 0.27 -1.06 2.54
C VAL A 131 0.76 0.35 2.27
N HIS A 132 1.90 0.48 1.60
CA HIS A 132 2.49 1.77 1.26
C HIS A 132 1.83 2.42 0.03
N ASP A 133 2.09 3.72 -0.17
CA ASP A 133 1.71 4.48 -1.38
C ASP A 133 0.20 4.63 -1.64
N CYS A 134 -0.63 4.57 -0.59
CA CYS A 134 -2.09 4.64 -0.74
C CYS A 134 -2.61 6.06 -1.06
N MET A 135 -1.81 7.13 -0.92
CA MET A 135 -2.27 8.52 -1.05
C MET A 135 -1.52 9.29 -2.15
N PRO A 136 -1.77 9.02 -3.44
CA PRO A 136 -1.20 9.80 -4.53
C PRO A 136 -1.75 11.23 -4.54
N ASP A 137 -0.87 12.24 -4.61
CA ASP A 137 -1.26 13.66 -4.63
C ASP A 137 -1.69 14.16 -6.01
N SER A 138 -1.40 13.43 -7.07
CA SER A 138 -1.62 13.87 -8.45
C SER A 138 -1.87 12.72 -9.40
N LEU A 139 -2.57 13.01 -10.51
CA LEU A 139 -2.78 12.08 -11.61
C LEU A 139 -1.48 11.41 -12.07
N SER A 140 -0.40 12.19 -12.15
CA SER A 140 0.89 11.68 -12.62
C SER A 140 1.57 10.69 -11.66
N LYS A 141 1.28 10.77 -10.34
CA LYS A 141 1.81 9.83 -9.35
C LYS A 141 1.03 8.51 -9.34
N GLN A 142 -0.26 8.54 -9.65
CA GLN A 142 -1.07 7.31 -9.65
C GLN A 142 -1.14 6.62 -11.02
N ALA A 143 -0.60 7.24 -12.07
CA ALA A 143 -0.78 6.74 -13.43
C ALA A 143 -0.19 5.34 -13.67
N VAL A 144 -1.01 4.44 -14.23
CA VAL A 144 -0.62 3.14 -14.74
C VAL A 144 -0.95 3.10 -16.24
N PRO A 145 0.06 2.99 -17.13
CA PRO A 145 1.47 2.74 -16.89
C PRO A 145 2.25 3.97 -16.34
N ARG A 146 3.25 3.68 -15.52
CA ARG A 146 4.14 4.66 -14.91
C ARG A 146 4.86 5.53 -15.94
N TYR A 147 4.87 6.85 -15.71
CA TYR A 147 5.67 7.80 -16.51
C TYR A 147 6.46 8.82 -15.67
N ARG A 148 6.42 8.72 -14.33
CA ARG A 148 7.21 9.53 -13.39
C ARG A 148 8.11 8.69 -12.49
N MET A 149 9.16 9.30 -11.93
CA MET A 149 10.06 8.62 -11.00
C MET A 149 9.40 8.38 -9.65
N ILE A 150 8.82 9.42 -9.04
CA ILE A 150 8.01 9.29 -7.83
C ILE A 150 6.63 8.81 -8.28
N TRP A 151 6.21 7.66 -7.78
CA TRP A 151 5.06 6.95 -8.32
C TRP A 151 4.41 6.04 -7.28
N ASN A 152 3.21 6.38 -6.89
CA ASN A 152 2.39 5.60 -6.00
C ASN A 152 1.61 4.49 -6.74
N GLY A 153 1.45 4.62 -8.06
CA GLY A 153 0.56 3.73 -8.81
C GLY A 153 -0.91 3.90 -8.42
N ASP A 154 -1.72 2.94 -8.77
CA ASP A 154 -3.14 2.94 -8.41
C ASP A 154 -3.45 2.03 -7.20
N VAL A 155 -2.49 1.96 -6.25
CA VAL A 155 -2.58 1.22 -4.98
C VAL A 155 -3.85 1.56 -4.20
N TRP A 156 -4.22 2.86 -4.18
CA TRP A 156 -5.43 3.33 -3.50
C TRP A 156 -6.70 2.57 -3.91
N LYS A 157 -6.77 2.08 -5.15
CA LYS A 157 -7.93 1.30 -5.62
C LYS A 157 -8.05 -0.04 -4.89
N ALA A 158 -6.94 -0.68 -4.54
CA ALA A 158 -6.96 -1.93 -3.78
C ALA A 158 -7.55 -1.71 -2.38
N ILE A 159 -7.18 -0.61 -1.72
CA ILE A 159 -7.76 -0.22 -0.44
C ILE A 159 -9.26 0.05 -0.58
N VAL A 160 -9.66 0.85 -1.56
CA VAL A 160 -11.08 1.20 -1.81
C VAL A 160 -11.93 -0.04 -2.10
N ASP A 161 -11.41 -0.95 -2.91
CA ASP A 161 -12.11 -2.19 -3.27
C ASP A 161 -12.29 -3.10 -2.05
N LEU A 162 -11.23 -3.32 -1.28
CA LEU A 162 -11.27 -4.19 -0.11
C LEU A 162 -12.03 -3.60 1.08
N ARG A 163 -12.25 -2.28 1.12
CA ARG A 163 -13.14 -1.64 2.12
C ARG A 163 -14.61 -2.00 1.97
N GLN A 164 -14.99 -2.70 0.91
CA GLN A 164 -16.31 -3.31 0.74
C GLN A 164 -16.43 -4.68 1.41
N ASN A 165 -15.32 -5.26 1.88
CA ASN A 165 -15.30 -6.57 2.55
C ASN A 165 -15.75 -6.45 4.01
N GLU A 166 -16.72 -7.26 4.41
CA GLU A 166 -17.31 -7.26 5.75
C GLU A 166 -16.36 -7.78 6.85
N ASN A 167 -15.33 -8.55 6.47
CA ASN A 167 -14.41 -9.24 7.38
C ASN A 167 -13.03 -8.57 7.47
N LEU A 168 -12.85 -7.41 6.82
CA LEU A 168 -11.60 -6.65 6.86
C LEU A 168 -11.86 -5.25 7.38
N GLU A 169 -11.32 -4.92 8.53
CA GLU A 169 -11.28 -3.56 9.05
C GLU A 169 -10.14 -2.80 8.38
N ILE A 170 -10.47 -1.79 7.58
CA ILE A 170 -9.50 -1.07 6.73
C ILE A 170 -9.64 0.44 6.88
N PHE A 171 -8.51 1.10 7.07
CA PHE A 171 -8.37 2.57 7.05
C PHE A 171 -6.98 2.95 6.53
N THR A 172 -6.75 4.22 6.26
CA THR A 172 -5.45 4.72 5.77
C THR A 172 -4.94 5.81 6.71
N CYS A 173 -3.72 5.63 7.21
CA CYS A 173 -3.04 6.64 8.02
C CYS A 173 -2.43 7.71 7.12
N GLU A 174 -2.72 8.99 7.41
CA GLU A 174 -2.16 10.15 6.69
C GLU A 174 -0.71 10.41 7.12
N MET A 175 0.19 9.57 6.64
CA MET A 175 1.64 9.65 6.84
C MET A 175 2.36 8.99 5.66
N ASP A 176 3.64 9.35 5.43
CA ASP A 176 4.57 8.66 4.51
C ASP A 176 3.91 8.17 3.21
N GLN A 177 3.31 9.07 2.45
CA GLN A 177 2.57 8.80 1.20
C GLN A 177 1.30 7.96 1.35
N GLY A 178 0.80 7.79 2.57
CA GLY A 178 -0.40 7.04 2.91
C GLY A 178 -0.11 5.57 3.20
N ILE A 179 -0.31 5.18 4.45
CA ILE A 179 -0.20 3.79 4.91
C ILE A 179 -1.60 3.20 5.09
N GLY A 180 -1.99 2.32 4.18
CA GLY A 180 -3.18 1.49 4.35
C GLY A 180 -2.97 0.51 5.50
N VAL A 181 -3.94 0.39 6.40
CA VAL A 181 -3.89 -0.48 7.57
C VAL A 181 -5.06 -1.45 7.51
N ILE A 182 -4.78 -2.75 7.59
CA ILE A 182 -5.77 -3.82 7.41
C ILE A 182 -5.66 -4.81 8.56
N LYS A 183 -6.81 -5.15 9.15
CA LYS A 183 -6.94 -6.17 10.20
C LYS A 183 -8.04 -7.17 9.84
N LYS A 184 -7.88 -8.43 10.23
CA LYS A 184 -8.92 -9.47 10.08
C LYS A 184 -10.00 -9.29 11.15
N ASN A 185 -10.76 -8.22 11.06
CA ASN A 185 -11.85 -7.90 11.97
C ASN A 185 -13.10 -7.52 11.19
N LYS A 186 -14.25 -7.62 11.85
CA LYS A 186 -15.51 -7.13 11.28
C LYS A 186 -15.35 -5.65 10.90
N ASN A 187 -15.69 -5.34 9.66
CA ASN A 187 -15.62 -3.98 9.13
C ASN A 187 -16.66 -3.08 9.79
N SER A 188 -16.21 -2.11 10.55
CA SER A 188 -17.09 -1.16 11.24
C SER A 188 -17.60 -0.03 10.34
N SER A 189 -17.07 0.09 9.10
CA SER A 189 -17.39 1.16 8.16
C SER A 189 -17.28 0.68 6.71
N ILE A 190 -18.21 -0.20 6.30
CA ILE A 190 -18.28 -0.76 4.95
C ILE A 190 -18.50 0.36 3.94
N LEU A 191 -17.64 0.41 2.91
CA LEU A 191 -17.75 1.38 1.83
C LEU A 191 -18.72 0.90 0.77
N ASN A 192 -19.79 1.68 0.52
CA ASN A 192 -20.72 1.44 -0.58
C ASN A 192 -20.32 2.25 -1.82
N LEU A 193 -19.57 1.61 -2.73
CA LEU A 193 -19.19 2.25 -3.98
C LEU A 193 -20.37 2.33 -4.94
N LYS A 194 -20.68 3.56 -5.39
CA LYS A 194 -21.70 3.81 -6.43
C LYS A 194 -21.20 3.49 -7.84
N LYS A 195 -19.89 3.33 -8.01
CA LYS A 195 -19.22 3.17 -9.29
C LYS A 195 -18.27 1.98 -9.23
N PRO A 196 -18.24 1.07 -10.22
CA PRO A 196 -17.31 -0.05 -10.22
C PRO A 196 -15.85 0.39 -10.13
N ILE A 197 -15.01 -0.33 -9.41
CA ILE A 197 -13.61 0.01 -9.13
C ILE A 197 -12.81 0.27 -10.41
N ASN A 198 -13.01 -0.52 -11.47
CA ASN A 198 -12.34 -0.36 -12.76
C ASN A 198 -12.75 0.90 -13.53
N LYS A 199 -13.83 1.56 -13.13
CA LYS A 199 -14.32 2.84 -13.69
C LYS A 199 -13.89 4.05 -12.86
N LEU A 200 -13.31 3.84 -11.68
CA LEU A 200 -12.82 4.94 -10.86
C LEU A 200 -11.62 5.61 -11.54
N LYS A 201 -11.65 6.93 -11.52
CA LYS A 201 -10.61 7.83 -12.04
C LYS A 201 -9.95 8.59 -10.90
N PHE A 202 -8.78 9.20 -11.15
CA PHE A 202 -8.16 10.08 -10.16
C PHE A 202 -9.07 11.24 -9.75
N LYS A 203 -9.91 11.74 -10.66
CA LYS A 203 -10.90 12.77 -10.34
C LYS A 203 -11.90 12.28 -9.27
N ASP A 204 -12.34 11.02 -9.33
CA ASP A 204 -13.23 10.46 -8.30
C ASP A 204 -12.50 10.38 -6.95
N TYR A 205 -11.26 9.89 -6.96
CA TYR A 205 -10.38 9.85 -5.79
C TYR A 205 -10.16 11.26 -5.20
N PHE A 206 -9.80 12.24 -6.03
CA PHE A 206 -9.53 13.61 -5.61
C PHE A 206 -10.66 14.21 -4.77
N HIS A 207 -11.91 13.97 -5.16
CA HIS A 207 -13.08 14.50 -4.44
C HIS A 207 -13.51 13.68 -3.23
N ASN A 208 -13.14 12.40 -3.15
CA ASN A 208 -13.68 11.47 -2.16
C ASN A 208 -12.60 10.71 -1.36
N TYR A 209 -11.32 11.03 -1.48
CA TYR A 209 -10.25 10.21 -0.91
C TYR A 209 -10.37 9.98 0.60
N LYS A 210 -10.86 10.96 1.36
CA LYS A 210 -11.04 10.82 2.82
C LYS A 210 -12.05 9.72 3.15
N GLU A 211 -13.17 9.70 2.45
CA GLU A 211 -14.19 8.66 2.59
C GLU A 211 -13.71 7.32 2.02
N TYR A 212 -13.20 7.34 0.78
CA TYR A 212 -12.74 6.14 0.07
C TYR A 212 -11.67 5.38 0.86
N LEU A 213 -10.74 6.09 1.43
CA LEU A 213 -9.63 5.51 2.18
C LEU A 213 -9.90 5.43 3.70
N ARG A 214 -10.98 6.05 4.20
CA ARG A 214 -11.21 6.24 5.64
C ARG A 214 -9.95 6.79 6.31
N VAL A 215 -9.55 8.00 5.89
CA VAL A 215 -8.30 8.62 6.29
C VAL A 215 -8.34 9.02 7.76
N ILE A 216 -7.30 8.62 8.51
CA ILE A 216 -7.09 8.97 9.92
C ILE A 216 -5.67 9.50 10.15
N GLY A 217 -5.48 10.25 11.21
CA GLY A 217 -4.15 10.71 11.62
C GLY A 217 -3.40 9.66 12.47
N VAL A 218 -2.07 9.87 12.65
CA VAL A 218 -1.20 8.97 13.42
C VAL A 218 -1.68 8.80 14.86
N GLU A 219 -2.08 9.87 15.52
CA GLU A 219 -2.53 9.80 16.92
C GLU A 219 -3.88 9.09 17.09
N GLU A 220 -4.74 9.16 16.10
CA GLU A 220 -5.98 8.38 16.06
C GLU A 220 -5.66 6.91 15.82
N LEU A 221 -4.77 6.61 14.88
CA LEU A 221 -4.30 5.25 14.62
C LEU A 221 -3.78 4.58 15.90
N LYS A 222 -2.90 5.24 16.64
CA LYS A 222 -2.32 4.72 17.91
C LYS A 222 -3.36 4.38 19.00
N LYS A 223 -4.55 4.99 18.93
CA LYS A 223 -5.64 4.72 19.89
C LYS A 223 -6.48 3.51 19.53
N ILE A 224 -6.59 3.17 18.22
CA ILE A 224 -7.49 2.12 17.72
C ILE A 224 -6.78 0.79 17.40
N ILE A 225 -5.46 0.75 17.45
CA ILE A 225 -4.66 -0.47 17.23
C ILE A 225 -3.93 -0.94 18.47
#